data_2013253b073c769b9f421a23bef3dda0
#
_entry.id   2013253b073c769b9f421a23bef3dda0
#
_cell.length_a   1.000
_cell.length_b   1.000
_cell.length_c   1.000
_cell.angle_alpha   90.00
_cell.angle_beta   90.00
_cell.angle_gamma   90.00
#
_symmetry.space_group_name_H-M   'P 1'
#
loop_
_entity.id
_entity.type
_entity.pdbx_description
1 polymer ?
#
loop_
_entity_poly.entity_id
_entity_poly.type
_entity_poly.pdbx_seq_one_letter_code
_entity_poly.pdbx_strand_id
1 'polypeptide(L)'
;MSKIGVGIITCNRPEFFKKCRESINHEWYNYIVVVNDGEGPLYDARAPIIKTKGGEGVGKAKNKAIAHLLEKGCDYIILVEDDMLFKDNIFEQYIKAHKKTGIHHFMFAYHGPANKAGISKGKPVPRKVIDYGDVKISLNQHCVGAVCFYTRECLDKVGLYDETYTNAFEHVDHSY
;
A
#
# COMPACT_ATOMS: atom_id res chain seq x y z
N MET A 1 18.69 -8.03 9.55
CA MET A 1 17.59 -7.07 9.79
C MET A 1 16.60 -7.23 8.65
N SER A 2 15.31 -7.22 8.94
CA SER A 2 14.27 -7.28 7.91
C SER A 2 14.27 -6.00 7.08
N LYS A 3 14.12 -6.13 5.76
CA LYS A 3 14.13 -5.03 4.81
C LYS A 3 12.71 -4.59 4.46
N ILE A 4 12.48 -3.29 4.48
CA ILE A 4 11.21 -2.66 4.13
C ILE A 4 11.31 -2.08 2.72
N GLY A 5 10.40 -2.46 1.83
CA GLY A 5 10.26 -1.93 0.50
C GLY A 5 8.97 -1.13 0.34
N VAL A 6 9.05 0.03 -0.29
CA VAL A 6 7.91 0.89 -0.60
C VAL A 6 7.74 1.00 -2.11
N GLY A 7 6.56 0.69 -2.61
CA GLY A 7 6.17 0.88 -4.00
C GLY A 7 5.12 1.98 -4.12
N ILE A 8 5.44 3.08 -4.79
CA ILE A 8 4.47 4.15 -5.07
C ILE A 8 3.93 3.95 -6.48
N ILE A 9 2.61 3.90 -6.60
CA ILE A 9 1.90 3.78 -7.88
C ILE A 9 1.30 5.14 -8.24
N THR A 10 1.59 5.62 -9.45
CA THR A 10 1.07 6.90 -9.94
C THR A 10 0.67 6.81 -11.42
N CYS A 11 -0.35 7.59 -11.80
CA CYS A 11 -0.83 7.67 -13.17
C CYS A 11 -1.32 9.09 -13.46
N ASN A 12 -0.59 9.84 -14.30
CA ASN A 12 -0.97 11.18 -14.78
C ASN A 12 -1.29 12.22 -13.68
N ARG A 13 -0.73 12.05 -12.45
CA ARG A 13 -1.00 12.92 -11.29
C ARG A 13 0.31 13.40 -10.63
N PRO A 14 1.20 14.14 -11.33
CA PRO A 14 2.52 14.49 -10.83
C PRO A 14 2.51 15.29 -9.53
N GLU A 15 1.51 16.17 -9.34
CA GLU A 15 1.38 16.97 -8.13
C GLU A 15 0.96 16.15 -6.90
N PHE A 16 0.10 15.15 -7.08
CA PHE A 16 -0.25 14.20 -6.02
C PHE A 16 0.95 13.34 -5.67
N PHE A 17 1.59 12.77 -6.69
CA PHE A 17 2.82 11.99 -6.50
C PHE A 17 3.86 12.78 -5.71
N LYS A 18 4.14 14.02 -6.08
CA LYS A 18 5.12 14.86 -5.39
C LYS A 18 4.81 14.99 -3.90
N LYS A 19 3.57 15.35 -3.55
CA LYS A 19 3.14 15.49 -2.16
C LYS A 19 3.22 14.18 -1.39
N CYS A 20 2.74 13.09 -1.98
CA CYS A 20 2.83 11.75 -1.41
C CYS A 20 4.28 11.39 -1.14
N ARG A 21 5.16 11.50 -2.15
CA ARG A 21 6.57 11.15 -2.08
C ARG A 21 7.33 11.96 -1.02
N GLU A 22 7.06 13.27 -0.92
CA GLU A 22 7.65 14.17 0.07
C GLU A 22 7.20 13.84 1.50
N SER A 23 6.01 13.27 1.68
CA SER A 23 5.48 12.87 2.98
C SER A 23 6.09 11.58 3.53
N ILE A 24 6.77 10.78 2.70
CA ILE A 24 7.41 9.53 3.11
C ILE A 24 8.87 9.80 3.50
N ASN A 25 9.16 9.69 4.80
CA ASN A 25 10.53 9.87 5.30
C ASN A 25 11.42 8.71 4.84
N HIS A 26 12.63 9.03 4.38
CA HIS A 26 13.61 8.06 3.90
C HIS A 26 14.11 7.08 4.97
N GLU A 27 13.95 7.41 6.25
CA GLU A 27 14.30 6.53 7.36
C GLU A 27 13.29 5.39 7.58
N TRP A 28 12.11 5.45 6.94
CA TRP A 28 11.05 4.47 7.16
C TRP A 28 11.18 3.22 6.28
N TYR A 29 12.10 3.21 5.32
CA TYR A 29 12.26 2.11 4.37
C TYR A 29 13.73 1.87 3.99
N ASN A 30 14.01 0.68 3.47
CA ASN A 30 15.32 0.32 2.93
C ASN A 30 15.37 0.52 1.41
N TYR A 31 14.27 0.26 0.72
CA TYR A 31 14.13 0.39 -0.72
C TYR A 31 12.81 1.07 -1.08
N ILE A 32 12.85 1.88 -2.12
CA ILE A 32 11.66 2.51 -2.70
C ILE A 32 11.70 2.37 -4.21
N VAL A 33 10.55 2.19 -4.82
CA VAL A 33 10.36 2.20 -6.27
C VAL A 33 9.09 2.97 -6.61
N VAL A 34 9.11 3.69 -7.71
CA VAL A 34 7.93 4.37 -8.26
C VAL A 34 7.53 3.66 -9.54
N VAL A 35 6.27 3.30 -9.67
CA VAL A 35 5.71 2.80 -10.93
C VAL A 35 4.82 3.88 -11.53
N ASN A 36 5.23 4.41 -12.68
CA ASN A 36 4.48 5.41 -13.44
C ASN A 36 3.69 4.73 -14.55
N ASP A 37 2.40 4.58 -14.34
CA ASP A 37 1.47 4.06 -15.34
C ASP A 37 0.82 5.15 -16.21
N GLY A 38 1.27 6.40 -16.04
CA GLY A 38 0.85 7.54 -16.83
C GLY A 38 1.67 7.74 -18.10
N GLU A 39 1.22 8.63 -18.99
CA GLU A 39 1.89 8.94 -20.25
C GLU A 39 3.07 9.91 -20.08
N GLY A 40 2.92 10.87 -19.16
CA GLY A 40 3.90 11.93 -18.94
C GLY A 40 5.21 11.45 -18.30
N PRO A 41 6.29 12.24 -18.43
CA PRO A 41 7.52 12.01 -17.71
C PRO A 41 7.31 12.24 -16.21
N LEU A 42 7.99 11.43 -15.41
CA LEU A 42 8.06 11.59 -13.98
C LEU A 42 9.53 11.53 -13.57
N TYR A 43 9.92 12.31 -12.59
CA TYR A 43 11.29 12.32 -12.10
C TYR A 43 11.31 12.26 -10.56
N ASP A 44 12.12 11.36 -10.02
CA ASP A 44 12.52 11.32 -8.62
C ASP A 44 14.02 11.02 -8.53
N ALA A 45 14.80 11.94 -7.99
CA ALA A 45 16.25 11.77 -7.86
C ALA A 45 16.66 10.69 -6.84
N ARG A 46 15.72 10.21 -6.01
CA ARG A 46 15.97 9.31 -4.88
C ARG A 46 15.30 7.94 -5.01
N ALA A 47 14.59 7.70 -6.12
CA ALA A 47 13.89 6.43 -6.35
C ALA A 47 13.99 6.03 -7.82
N PRO A 48 14.23 4.74 -8.12
CA PRO A 48 14.07 4.23 -9.47
C PRO A 48 12.61 4.36 -9.92
N ILE A 49 12.41 4.72 -11.18
CA ILE A 49 11.09 4.83 -11.79
C ILE A 49 10.94 3.74 -12.84
N ILE A 50 9.96 2.87 -12.65
CA ILE A 50 9.54 1.89 -13.64
C ILE A 50 8.37 2.52 -14.42
N LYS A 51 8.59 2.79 -15.69
CA LYS A 51 7.53 3.26 -16.57
C LYS A 51 6.85 2.07 -17.24
N THR A 52 5.53 2.06 -17.21
CA THR A 52 4.71 1.13 -17.99
C THR A 52 4.51 1.66 -19.41
N LYS A 53 3.73 0.99 -20.23
CA LYS A 53 3.33 1.50 -21.55
C LYS A 53 2.29 2.63 -21.47
N GLY A 54 1.80 2.92 -20.26
CA GLY A 54 0.72 3.87 -19.99
C GLY A 54 -0.65 3.21 -19.99
N GLY A 55 -1.41 3.40 -18.89
CA GLY A 55 -2.77 2.85 -18.78
C GLY A 55 -2.86 1.32 -18.73
N GLU A 56 -1.80 0.65 -18.28
CA GLU A 56 -1.83 -0.82 -18.10
C GLU A 56 -2.69 -1.25 -16.92
N GLY A 57 -2.98 -0.33 -16.01
CA GLY A 57 -3.85 -0.54 -14.86
C GLY A 57 -3.14 -0.74 -13.53
N VAL A 58 -3.89 -0.47 -12.45
CA VAL A 58 -3.36 -0.45 -11.09
C VAL A 58 -2.83 -1.81 -10.64
N GLY A 59 -3.47 -2.91 -10.99
CA GLY A 59 -3.01 -4.27 -10.66
C GLY A 59 -1.62 -4.55 -11.24
N LYS A 60 -1.42 -4.29 -12.54
CA LYS A 60 -0.10 -4.43 -13.18
C LYS A 60 0.95 -3.53 -12.60
N ALA A 61 0.60 -2.27 -12.31
CA ALA A 61 1.53 -1.32 -11.71
C ALA A 61 1.97 -1.80 -10.31
N LYS A 62 1.05 -2.29 -9.49
CA LYS A 62 1.35 -2.90 -8.18
C LYS A 62 2.24 -4.13 -8.32
N ASN A 63 1.97 -5.00 -9.27
CA ASN A 63 2.79 -6.19 -9.54
C ASN A 63 4.24 -5.85 -9.90
N LYS A 64 4.45 -4.82 -10.74
CA LYS A 64 5.80 -4.35 -11.10
C LYS A 64 6.56 -3.83 -9.86
N ALA A 65 5.87 -3.10 -8.97
CA ALA A 65 6.46 -2.65 -7.72
C ALA A 65 6.84 -3.83 -6.81
N ILE A 66 5.92 -4.79 -6.62
CA ILE A 66 6.14 -6.00 -5.82
C ILE A 66 7.35 -6.77 -6.35
N ALA A 67 7.38 -7.09 -7.64
CA ALA A 67 8.46 -7.85 -8.26
C ALA A 67 9.82 -7.18 -8.02
N HIS A 68 9.93 -5.87 -8.27
CA HIS A 68 11.16 -5.12 -8.03
C HIS A 68 11.61 -5.17 -6.57
N LEU A 69 10.68 -4.99 -5.62
CA LEU A 69 11.01 -4.98 -4.19
C LEU A 69 11.39 -6.39 -3.69
N LEU A 70 10.75 -7.43 -4.21
CA LEU A 70 11.11 -8.82 -3.92
C LEU A 70 12.51 -9.16 -4.44
N GLU A 71 12.91 -8.68 -5.63
CA GLU A 71 14.27 -8.82 -6.16
C GLU A 71 15.33 -8.12 -5.28
N LYS A 72 14.98 -6.99 -4.63
CA LYS A 72 15.84 -6.31 -3.66
C LYS A 72 15.93 -7.04 -2.32
N GLY A 73 15.21 -8.13 -2.16
CA GLY A 73 15.20 -8.95 -0.94
C GLY A 73 14.42 -8.29 0.20
N CYS A 74 13.37 -7.51 -0.10
CA CYS A 74 12.49 -6.95 0.93
C CYS A 74 11.64 -8.04 1.57
N ASP A 75 11.53 -7.99 2.90
CA ASP A 75 10.70 -8.91 3.71
C ASP A 75 9.28 -8.35 3.90
N TYR A 76 9.17 -7.03 3.94
CA TYR A 76 7.94 -6.28 4.06
C TYR A 76 7.76 -5.39 2.84
N ILE A 77 6.60 -5.48 2.20
CA ILE A 77 6.23 -4.71 1.02
C ILE A 77 5.07 -3.79 1.38
N ILE A 78 5.22 -2.51 1.10
CA ILE A 78 4.20 -1.50 1.32
C ILE A 78 3.90 -0.83 -0.03
N LEU A 79 2.68 -1.01 -0.50
CA LEU A 79 2.20 -0.35 -1.71
C LEU A 79 1.42 0.90 -1.32
N VAL A 80 1.65 1.97 -2.04
CA VAL A 80 1.08 3.29 -1.78
C VAL A 80 0.57 3.88 -3.09
N GLU A 81 -0.67 4.35 -3.12
CA GLU A 81 -1.17 5.18 -4.21
C GLU A 81 -0.82 6.65 -3.99
N ASP A 82 -0.63 7.39 -5.06
CA ASP A 82 -0.04 8.73 -5.06
C ASP A 82 -0.88 9.84 -4.40
N ASP A 83 -2.12 9.55 -3.99
CA ASP A 83 -3.01 10.47 -3.29
C ASP A 83 -2.98 10.31 -1.75
N MET A 84 -2.04 9.55 -1.23
CA MET A 84 -1.83 9.37 0.21
C MET A 84 -0.83 10.37 0.78
N LEU A 85 -1.09 10.86 2.00
CA LEU A 85 -0.19 11.71 2.77
C LEU A 85 0.08 11.10 4.14
N PHE A 86 1.35 10.99 4.49
CA PHE A 86 1.81 10.38 5.73
C PHE A 86 2.30 11.45 6.70
N LYS A 87 1.76 11.45 7.92
CA LYS A 87 2.22 12.30 9.02
C LYS A 87 3.12 11.52 9.97
N ASP A 88 2.82 10.22 10.12
CA ASP A 88 3.48 9.32 11.05
C ASP A 88 3.98 8.07 10.31
N ASN A 89 4.94 7.36 10.92
CA ASN A 89 5.45 6.10 10.38
C ASN A 89 4.44 4.95 10.57
N ILE A 90 3.43 4.87 9.71
CA ILE A 90 2.46 3.78 9.73
C ILE A 90 3.08 2.44 9.29
N PHE A 91 4.21 2.46 8.58
CA PHE A 91 4.89 1.23 8.13
C PHE A 91 5.39 0.43 9.33
N GLU A 92 5.98 1.12 10.31
CA GLU A 92 6.38 0.49 11.56
C GLU A 92 5.19 -0.05 12.36
N GLN A 93 4.06 0.66 12.33
CA GLN A 93 2.83 0.19 12.98
C GLN A 93 2.31 -1.11 12.36
N TYR A 94 2.32 -1.24 11.03
CA TYR A 94 1.94 -2.49 10.35
C TYR A 94 2.92 -3.63 10.67
N ILE A 95 4.22 -3.37 10.69
CA ILE A 95 5.23 -4.37 11.05
C ILE A 95 5.06 -4.82 12.51
N LYS A 96 4.83 -3.89 13.43
CA LYS A 96 4.54 -4.19 14.84
C LYS A 96 3.27 -5.04 14.95
N ALA A 97 2.22 -4.68 14.21
CA ALA A 97 0.98 -5.44 14.17
C ALA A 97 1.19 -6.87 13.65
N HIS A 98 1.91 -7.02 12.54
CA HIS A 98 2.28 -8.34 12.01
C HIS A 98 3.04 -9.18 13.04
N LYS A 99 4.11 -8.64 13.62
CA LYS A 99 4.92 -9.36 14.62
C LYS A 99 4.12 -9.81 15.84
N LYS A 100 3.14 -9.00 16.25
CA LYS A 100 2.31 -9.29 17.42
C LYS A 100 1.20 -10.30 17.14
N THR A 101 0.62 -10.27 15.93
CA THR A 101 -0.62 -10.98 15.61
C THR A 101 -0.44 -12.17 14.68
N GLY A 102 0.68 -12.23 13.94
CA GLY A 102 0.90 -13.18 12.85
C GLY A 102 0.08 -12.87 11.59
N ILE A 103 -0.62 -11.73 11.52
CA ILE A 103 -1.35 -11.32 10.32
C ILE A 103 -0.35 -10.79 9.30
N HIS A 104 -0.41 -11.30 8.07
CA HIS A 104 0.56 -11.03 7.01
C HIS A 104 0.16 -9.93 6.03
N HIS A 105 -1.09 -9.50 6.08
CA HIS A 105 -1.66 -8.48 5.18
C HIS A 105 -2.55 -7.50 5.93
N PHE A 106 -2.32 -6.21 5.69
CA PHE A 106 -3.14 -5.11 6.20
C PHE A 106 -3.44 -4.13 5.08
N MET A 107 -4.64 -3.56 5.14
CA MET A 107 -5.07 -2.50 4.23
C MET A 107 -5.56 -1.28 5.00
N PHE A 108 -5.60 -0.13 4.32
CA PHE A 108 -6.17 1.09 4.87
C PHE A 108 -7.70 1.01 4.89
N ALA A 109 -8.32 1.46 5.98
CA ALA A 109 -9.78 1.46 6.08
C ALA A 109 -10.40 2.48 5.12
N TYR A 110 -11.44 2.07 4.40
CA TYR A 110 -12.19 2.99 3.54
C TYR A 110 -12.88 4.08 4.36
N HIS A 111 -12.62 5.35 4.05
CA HIS A 111 -13.18 6.52 4.75
C HIS A 111 -14.54 6.99 4.18
N GLY A 112 -15.11 6.24 3.25
CA GLY A 112 -16.41 6.54 2.65
C GLY A 112 -17.62 6.19 3.54
N PRO A 113 -18.83 6.47 3.04
CA PRO A 113 -20.09 6.30 3.82
C PRO A 113 -20.31 4.89 4.35
N ALA A 114 -19.88 3.85 3.61
CA ALA A 114 -20.10 2.45 3.99
C ALA A 114 -19.39 2.03 5.30
N ASN A 115 -18.32 2.72 5.70
CA ASN A 115 -17.63 2.52 6.98
C ASN A 115 -17.96 3.60 8.02
N LYS A 116 -18.88 4.52 7.72
CA LYS A 116 -19.28 5.61 8.62
C LYS A 116 -20.69 5.37 9.10
N ALA A 117 -20.87 4.64 10.20
CA ALA A 117 -22.14 4.53 10.90
C ALA A 117 -22.17 5.52 12.08
N GLY A 118 -23.29 6.19 12.29
CA GLY A 118 -23.48 7.10 13.44
C GLY A 118 -22.57 8.34 13.40
N ILE A 119 -21.99 8.70 14.55
CA ILE A 119 -21.28 9.97 14.80
C ILE A 119 -19.76 9.86 14.50
N SER A 120 -19.35 9.22 13.44
CA SER A 120 -17.92 8.93 13.21
C SER A 120 -17.06 10.15 12.85
N LYS A 121 -17.62 11.35 12.65
CA LYS A 121 -16.90 12.59 12.31
C LYS A 121 -15.84 12.40 11.19
N GLY A 122 -16.18 11.65 10.17
CA GLY A 122 -15.27 11.39 9.06
C GLY A 122 -14.27 10.24 9.26
N LYS A 123 -14.22 9.61 10.42
CA LYS A 123 -13.39 8.43 10.65
C LYS A 123 -14.18 7.14 10.37
N PRO A 124 -13.54 6.07 9.89
CA PRO A 124 -14.16 4.76 9.79
C PRO A 124 -14.63 4.26 11.16
N VAL A 125 -15.78 3.59 11.19
CA VAL A 125 -16.25 2.86 12.37
C VAL A 125 -16.04 1.37 12.12
N PRO A 126 -15.09 0.73 12.81
CA PRO A 126 -14.82 -0.68 12.62
C PRO A 126 -16.00 -1.52 13.11
N ARG A 127 -16.28 -2.64 12.44
CA ARG A 127 -17.25 -3.64 12.92
C ARG A 127 -16.81 -4.29 14.22
N LYS A 128 -15.50 -4.46 14.37
CA LYS A 128 -14.90 -5.06 15.57
C LYS A 128 -13.48 -4.53 15.73
N VAL A 129 -13.06 -4.34 16.97
CA VAL A 129 -11.66 -4.11 17.33
C VAL A 129 -11.20 -5.31 18.14
N ILE A 130 -10.09 -5.91 17.72
CA ILE A 130 -9.46 -7.02 18.46
C ILE A 130 -8.26 -6.41 19.18
N ASP A 131 -8.22 -6.61 20.49
CA ASP A 131 -7.16 -6.10 21.35
C ASP A 131 -6.12 -7.19 21.62
N TYR A 132 -4.87 -6.90 21.24
CA TYR A 132 -3.71 -7.76 21.48
C TYR A 132 -2.75 -7.14 22.53
N GLY A 133 -3.28 -6.23 23.35
CA GLY A 133 -2.54 -5.49 24.37
C GLY A 133 -1.98 -4.18 23.85
N ASP A 134 -0.75 -4.18 23.38
CA ASP A 134 -0.08 -3.00 22.83
C ASP A 134 -0.39 -2.74 21.35
N VAL A 135 -1.18 -3.61 20.72
CA VAL A 135 -1.66 -3.49 19.34
C VAL A 135 -3.16 -3.76 19.27
N LYS A 136 -3.88 -2.91 18.54
CA LYS A 136 -5.32 -3.10 18.27
C LYS A 136 -5.54 -3.20 16.77
N ILE A 137 -6.28 -4.24 16.36
CA ILE A 137 -6.63 -4.46 14.96
C ILE A 137 -8.10 -4.14 14.74
N SER A 138 -8.37 -3.21 13.85
CA SER A 138 -9.73 -2.81 13.45
C SER A 138 -10.19 -3.63 12.25
N LEU A 139 -11.31 -4.34 12.40
CA LEU A 139 -11.96 -5.04 11.30
C LEU A 139 -13.01 -4.10 10.70
N ASN A 140 -12.78 -3.66 9.49
CA ASN A 140 -13.66 -2.78 8.74
C ASN A 140 -14.46 -3.56 7.69
N GLN A 141 -15.64 -3.07 7.33
CA GLN A 141 -16.44 -3.68 6.27
C GLN A 141 -15.78 -3.52 4.89
N HIS A 142 -15.18 -2.37 4.68
CA HIS A 142 -14.51 -2.04 3.43
C HIS A 142 -13.11 -1.47 3.72
N CYS A 143 -12.14 -1.95 2.98
CA CYS A 143 -10.79 -1.42 2.94
C CYS A 143 -10.49 -0.91 1.52
N VAL A 144 -9.42 -0.15 1.37
CA VAL A 144 -9.00 0.41 0.07
C VAL A 144 -7.56 0.04 -0.23
N GLY A 145 -7.28 -0.18 -1.49
CA GLY A 145 -5.96 -0.49 -2.00
C GLY A 145 -4.95 0.66 -1.96
N ALA A 146 -5.35 1.83 -1.44
CA ALA A 146 -4.51 3.03 -1.41
C ALA A 146 -3.23 2.86 -0.57
N VAL A 147 -3.29 2.05 0.50
CA VAL A 147 -2.10 1.58 1.24
C VAL A 147 -2.32 0.11 1.59
N CYS A 148 -1.42 -0.73 1.10
CA CYS A 148 -1.40 -2.16 1.38
C CYS A 148 -0.06 -2.57 1.97
N PHE A 149 -0.08 -3.32 3.05
CA PHE A 149 1.09 -3.97 3.64
C PHE A 149 1.03 -5.47 3.38
N TYR A 150 2.15 -6.05 2.98
CA TYR A 150 2.35 -7.48 2.80
C TYR A 150 3.67 -7.93 3.42
N THR A 151 3.70 -9.13 3.96
CA THR A 151 4.96 -9.84 4.16
C THR A 151 5.33 -10.57 2.87
N ARG A 152 6.62 -10.83 2.66
CA ARG A 152 7.09 -11.70 1.57
C ARG A 152 6.39 -13.06 1.61
N GLU A 153 6.29 -13.66 2.79
CA GLU A 153 5.61 -14.95 2.98
C GLU A 153 4.16 -14.94 2.47
N CYS A 154 3.44 -13.83 2.68
CA CYS A 154 2.10 -13.67 2.12
C CYS A 154 2.13 -13.74 0.59
N LEU A 155 2.97 -12.93 -0.03
CA LEU A 155 3.06 -12.86 -1.50
C LEU A 155 3.56 -14.17 -2.12
N ASP A 156 4.45 -14.88 -1.45
CA ASP A 156 4.92 -16.20 -1.90
C ASP A 156 3.79 -17.25 -1.88
N LYS A 157 2.79 -17.09 -0.99
CA LYS A 157 1.66 -18.01 -0.86
C LYS A 157 0.47 -17.64 -1.76
N VAL A 158 0.12 -16.36 -1.79
CA VAL A 158 -1.11 -15.91 -2.51
C VAL A 158 -0.83 -15.43 -3.92
N GLY A 159 0.43 -15.12 -4.25
CA GLY A 159 0.83 -14.62 -5.56
C GLY A 159 0.64 -13.11 -5.73
N LEU A 160 0.60 -12.69 -6.98
CA LEU A 160 0.43 -11.31 -7.40
C LEU A 160 -1.05 -10.99 -7.66
N TYR A 161 -1.34 -9.72 -7.84
CA TYR A 161 -2.68 -9.25 -8.24
C TYR A 161 -3.09 -9.81 -9.60
N ASP A 162 -4.38 -10.10 -9.78
CA ASP A 162 -4.93 -10.39 -11.10
C ASP A 162 -4.91 -9.13 -11.96
N GLU A 163 -4.19 -9.20 -13.07
CA GLU A 163 -3.97 -8.08 -13.99
C GLU A 163 -5.17 -7.76 -14.89
N THR A 164 -6.24 -8.55 -14.82
CA THR A 164 -7.50 -8.24 -15.51
C THR A 164 -8.24 -7.08 -14.84
N TYR A 165 -7.96 -6.83 -13.56
CA TYR A 165 -8.48 -5.65 -12.83
C TYR A 165 -7.65 -4.41 -13.16
N THR A 166 -8.11 -3.59 -14.10
CA THR A 166 -7.35 -2.43 -14.57
C THR A 166 -7.54 -1.16 -13.73
N ASN A 167 -8.73 -0.94 -13.15
CA ASN A 167 -9.05 0.34 -12.49
C ASN A 167 -9.53 0.23 -11.05
N ALA A 168 -10.02 -0.91 -10.61
CA ALA A 168 -10.55 -1.11 -9.26
C ALA A 168 -10.71 -2.60 -8.95
N PHE A 169 -10.93 -2.91 -7.67
CA PHE A 169 -11.22 -4.25 -7.13
C PHE A 169 -10.04 -5.23 -7.12
N GLU A 170 -8.89 -4.91 -7.69
CA GLU A 170 -7.70 -5.75 -7.63
C GLU A 170 -7.31 -6.09 -6.18
N HIS A 171 -7.42 -5.12 -5.27
CA HIS A 171 -7.14 -5.31 -3.85
C HIS A 171 -8.20 -6.14 -3.13
N VAL A 172 -9.45 -6.09 -3.60
CA VAL A 172 -10.54 -6.90 -3.05
C VAL A 172 -10.34 -8.35 -3.44
N ASP A 173 -10.12 -8.63 -4.72
CA ASP A 173 -9.85 -9.96 -5.24
C ASP A 173 -8.64 -10.61 -4.56
N HIS A 174 -7.55 -9.89 -4.46
CA HIS A 174 -6.30 -10.38 -3.84
C HIS A 174 -6.43 -10.68 -2.34
N SER A 175 -7.48 -10.18 -1.68
CA SER A 175 -7.70 -10.35 -0.23
C SER A 175 -8.64 -11.49 0.12
N TYR A 176 -9.23 -12.13 -0.88
CA TYR A 176 -10.11 -13.31 -0.72
C TYR A 176 -9.39 -14.60 -1.09
#